data_cd1689f1f0a76e42ba9b7b05f2741f47
#
_entry.id   cd1689f1f0a76e42ba9b7b05f2741f47
#
_cell.length_a   1.000
_cell.length_b   1.000
_cell.length_c   1.000
_cell.angle_alpha   90.00
_cell.angle_beta   90.00
_cell.angle_gamma   90.00
#
_symmetry.space_group_name_H-M   'P 1'
#
loop_
_entity.id
_entity.type
_entity.pdbx_description
1 polymer ?
#
loop_
_entity_poly.entity_id
_entity_poly.type
_entity_poly.pdbx_seq_one_letter_code
_entity_poly.pdbx_strand_id
1 'polypeptide(L)'
;QLGHDVMNELARRGHQGVGSDIAPVYSGIADGSAVTEMPYVPMDITNDAQVRQVMDDVRPDAVIHCAAWTAVDLAEDADKQPKVRAINVDGTAHLAAACKAQDCKMMYISTDYVFNGQGQTPWQPDCKDYQPLNYYGETKLGGELAVSSALEKYFIVRIAWVFGLNGKNFIKTMLQLGKTHDKLRVVCDQIGTPTYTLDLARLLADMIESDKYGYYHATNEGGYISWYEFACEIFRQAGLPVQVDAVTTAEYGASKAARPFNSRLDKSKLAENGFTPLPDWK
;
A
#
# COMPACT_ATOMS: atom_id res chain seq x y z
N GLN A 1 -3.23 -8.27 1.23
CA GLN A 1 -2.92 -7.98 2.63
C GLN A 1 -3.92 -6.96 3.19
N LEU A 2 -3.73 -5.67 2.87
CA LEU A 2 -4.44 -4.54 3.46
C LEU A 2 -5.98 -4.62 3.31
N GLY A 3 -6.49 -4.94 2.12
CA GLY A 3 -7.93 -4.95 1.87
C GLY A 3 -8.71 -5.87 2.81
N HIS A 4 -8.13 -7.01 3.18
CA HIS A 4 -8.72 -7.92 4.18
C HIS A 4 -8.79 -7.27 5.57
N ASP A 5 -7.71 -6.65 6.03
CA ASP A 5 -7.68 -5.98 7.34
C ASP A 5 -8.65 -4.79 7.39
N VAL A 6 -8.79 -4.06 6.27
CA VAL A 6 -9.79 -2.98 6.12
C VAL A 6 -11.21 -3.54 6.22
N MET A 7 -11.53 -4.63 5.51
CA MET A 7 -12.86 -5.25 5.59
C MET A 7 -13.22 -5.63 7.02
N ASN A 8 -12.29 -6.27 7.74
CA ASN A 8 -12.54 -6.68 9.13
C ASN A 8 -12.63 -5.49 10.09
N GLU A 9 -11.83 -4.45 9.90
CA GLU A 9 -11.93 -3.24 10.73
C GLU A 9 -13.26 -2.51 10.52
N LEU A 10 -13.71 -2.39 9.27
CA LEU A 10 -15.02 -1.81 8.96
C LEU A 10 -16.16 -2.63 9.57
N ALA A 11 -16.11 -3.98 9.48
CA ALA A 11 -17.08 -4.86 10.13
C ALA A 11 -17.08 -4.69 11.66
N ARG A 12 -15.89 -4.62 12.28
CA ARG A 12 -15.75 -4.40 13.73
C ARG A 12 -16.38 -3.08 14.19
N ARG A 13 -16.37 -2.04 13.33
CA ARG A 13 -17.02 -0.75 13.60
C ARG A 13 -18.51 -0.70 13.28
N GLY A 14 -19.07 -1.77 12.73
CA GLY A 14 -20.48 -1.84 12.38
C GLY A 14 -20.84 -1.21 11.04
N HIS A 15 -19.86 -0.94 10.17
CA HIS A 15 -20.13 -0.49 8.81
C HIS A 15 -20.74 -1.62 7.96
N GLN A 16 -21.65 -1.26 7.07
CA GLN A 16 -22.16 -2.14 6.04
C GLN A 16 -21.19 -2.11 4.85
N GLY A 17 -20.13 -2.91 4.92
CA GLY A 17 -19.11 -2.97 3.88
C GLY A 17 -19.36 -4.10 2.89
N VAL A 18 -18.79 -3.95 1.70
CA VAL A 18 -18.73 -4.98 0.66
C VAL A 18 -17.28 -5.09 0.18
N GLY A 19 -16.68 -6.28 0.32
CA GLY A 19 -15.36 -6.56 -0.22
C GLY A 19 -15.42 -6.87 -1.71
N SER A 20 -14.39 -6.48 -2.45
CA SER A 20 -14.31 -6.76 -3.88
C SER A 20 -12.88 -7.04 -4.33
N ASP A 21 -12.73 -7.97 -5.25
CA ASP A 21 -11.48 -8.32 -5.94
C ASP A 21 -11.84 -8.97 -7.29
N ILE A 22 -10.84 -9.23 -8.13
CA ILE A 22 -11.04 -9.92 -9.40
C ILE A 22 -11.42 -11.42 -9.24
N ALA A 23 -11.11 -12.01 -8.09
CA ALA A 23 -11.46 -13.41 -7.82
C ALA A 23 -12.99 -13.62 -7.83
N PRO A 24 -13.49 -14.71 -8.43
CA PRO A 24 -14.94 -14.94 -8.50
C PRO A 24 -15.59 -15.21 -7.13
N VAL A 25 -14.79 -15.65 -6.17
CA VAL A 25 -15.21 -15.92 -4.78
C VAL A 25 -14.11 -15.46 -3.85
N TYR A 26 -14.49 -14.84 -2.74
CA TYR A 26 -13.53 -14.51 -1.70
C TYR A 26 -12.95 -15.81 -1.10
N SER A 27 -11.69 -16.04 -1.35
CA SER A 27 -11.03 -17.29 -0.93
C SER A 27 -10.36 -17.19 0.44
N GLY A 28 -10.12 -15.97 0.93
CA GLY A 28 -9.29 -15.79 2.11
C GLY A 28 -7.89 -16.34 1.92
N ILE A 29 -7.16 -16.54 3.02
CA ILE A 29 -5.91 -17.30 3.04
C ILE A 29 -6.20 -18.69 3.62
N ALA A 30 -5.51 -19.72 3.11
CA ALA A 30 -5.73 -21.12 3.49
C ALA A 30 -5.57 -21.42 5.00
N ASP A 31 -4.85 -20.58 5.75
CA ASP A 31 -4.71 -20.69 7.20
C ASP A 31 -5.90 -20.08 7.99
N GLY A 32 -6.89 -19.53 7.30
CA GLY A 32 -8.06 -18.90 7.90
C GLY A 32 -7.83 -17.49 8.46
N SER A 33 -6.61 -16.93 8.35
CA SER A 33 -6.32 -15.59 8.86
C SER A 33 -7.00 -14.47 8.06
N ALA A 34 -7.44 -14.76 6.84
CA ALA A 34 -8.12 -13.83 5.94
C ALA A 34 -9.65 -14.04 5.89
N VAL A 35 -10.23 -14.68 6.88
CA VAL A 35 -11.69 -14.87 6.97
C VAL A 35 -12.37 -13.53 7.26
N THR A 36 -13.48 -13.27 6.57
CA THR A 36 -14.34 -12.12 6.80
C THR A 36 -15.81 -12.52 6.68
N GLU A 37 -16.65 -11.87 7.48
CA GLU A 37 -18.11 -12.00 7.41
C GLU A 37 -18.75 -10.96 6.46
N MET A 38 -17.94 -10.03 5.90
CA MET A 38 -18.44 -9.05 4.95
C MET A 38 -18.92 -9.69 3.66
N PRO A 39 -20.01 -9.22 3.06
CA PRO A 39 -20.40 -9.56 1.70
C PRO A 39 -19.27 -9.31 0.71
N TYR A 40 -19.22 -10.13 -0.31
CA TYR A 40 -18.20 -10.05 -1.35
C TYR A 40 -18.84 -10.04 -2.75
N VAL A 41 -18.37 -9.14 -3.61
CA VAL A 41 -18.78 -9.05 -5.02
C VAL A 41 -17.54 -9.08 -5.91
N PRO A 42 -17.44 -10.02 -6.86
CA PRO A 42 -16.32 -10.03 -7.81
C PRO A 42 -16.40 -8.83 -8.75
N MET A 43 -15.26 -8.14 -8.95
CA MET A 43 -15.18 -6.99 -9.84
C MET A 43 -13.78 -6.87 -10.44
N ASP A 44 -13.70 -6.86 -11.76
CA ASP A 44 -12.49 -6.49 -12.47
C ASP A 44 -12.50 -4.97 -12.70
N ILE A 45 -11.65 -4.23 -12.00
CA ILE A 45 -11.56 -2.77 -12.12
C ILE A 45 -11.13 -2.29 -13.50
N THR A 46 -10.51 -3.17 -14.32
CA THR A 46 -10.13 -2.83 -15.70
C THR A 46 -11.33 -2.86 -16.66
N ASN A 47 -12.47 -3.40 -16.21
CA ASN A 47 -13.72 -3.43 -16.95
C ASN A 47 -14.68 -2.32 -16.48
N ASP A 48 -14.71 -1.19 -17.17
CA ASP A 48 -15.54 -0.02 -16.83
C ASP A 48 -17.03 -0.36 -16.66
N ALA A 49 -17.58 -1.21 -17.54
CA ALA A 49 -18.99 -1.61 -17.45
C ALA A 49 -19.28 -2.40 -16.17
N GLN A 50 -18.37 -3.31 -15.78
CA GLN A 50 -18.50 -4.08 -14.54
C GLN A 50 -18.35 -3.17 -13.30
N VAL A 51 -17.42 -2.22 -13.34
CA VAL A 51 -17.27 -1.22 -12.25
C VAL A 51 -18.56 -0.45 -12.06
N ARG A 52 -19.13 0.10 -13.13
CA ARG A 52 -20.41 0.85 -13.04
C ARG A 52 -21.54 -0.02 -12.51
N GLN A 53 -21.68 -1.25 -13.02
CA GLN A 53 -22.73 -2.15 -12.56
C GLN A 53 -22.63 -2.43 -11.06
N VAL A 54 -21.43 -2.81 -10.57
CA VAL A 54 -21.22 -3.10 -9.14
C VAL A 54 -21.46 -1.85 -8.29
N MET A 55 -20.99 -0.68 -8.72
CA MET A 55 -21.20 0.58 -8.00
C MET A 55 -22.69 0.96 -7.95
N ASP A 56 -23.44 0.73 -9.03
CA ASP A 56 -24.89 1.00 -9.07
C ASP A 56 -25.69 0.03 -8.19
N ASP A 57 -25.26 -1.22 -8.10
CA ASP A 57 -25.91 -2.25 -7.27
C ASP A 57 -25.62 -2.04 -5.78
N VAL A 58 -24.38 -1.70 -5.43
CA VAL A 58 -23.93 -1.51 -4.03
C VAL A 58 -24.27 -0.12 -3.49
N ARG A 59 -24.13 0.93 -4.30
CA ARG A 59 -24.30 2.35 -3.94
C ARG A 59 -23.56 2.74 -2.67
N PRO A 60 -22.24 2.58 -2.63
CA PRO A 60 -21.47 2.85 -1.43
C PRO A 60 -21.37 4.37 -1.16
N ASP A 61 -21.32 4.74 0.13
CA ASP A 61 -21.01 6.11 0.56
C ASP A 61 -19.51 6.43 0.37
N ALA A 62 -18.67 5.39 0.37
CA ALA A 62 -17.23 5.51 0.21
C ALA A 62 -16.61 4.27 -0.41
N VAL A 63 -15.52 4.46 -1.17
CA VAL A 63 -14.68 3.40 -1.73
C VAL A 63 -13.28 3.50 -1.15
N ILE A 64 -12.77 2.40 -0.55
CA ILE A 64 -11.37 2.27 -0.15
C ILE A 64 -10.67 1.36 -1.17
N HIS A 65 -9.90 1.96 -2.07
CA HIS A 65 -9.28 1.29 -3.21
C HIS A 65 -7.89 0.76 -2.84
N CYS A 66 -7.83 -0.53 -2.49
CA CYS A 66 -6.59 -1.24 -2.13
C CYS A 66 -6.01 -2.07 -3.28
N ALA A 67 -6.76 -2.29 -4.37
CA ALA A 67 -6.30 -3.10 -5.47
C ALA A 67 -5.20 -2.40 -6.27
N ALA A 68 -4.11 -3.10 -6.57
CA ALA A 68 -3.02 -2.60 -7.38
C ALA A 68 -2.14 -3.75 -7.89
N TRP A 69 -1.46 -3.51 -9.00
CA TRP A 69 -0.30 -4.29 -9.37
C TRP A 69 0.89 -3.84 -8.51
N THR A 70 1.42 -4.72 -7.68
CA THR A 70 2.49 -4.40 -6.71
C THR A 70 3.81 -5.15 -6.96
N ALA A 71 3.88 -5.97 -7.99
CA ALA A 71 5.10 -6.68 -8.37
C ALA A 71 6.04 -5.71 -9.14
N VAL A 72 6.82 -4.93 -8.39
CA VAL A 72 7.63 -3.80 -8.87
C VAL A 72 8.60 -4.20 -9.97
N ASP A 73 9.37 -5.29 -9.78
CA ASP A 73 10.33 -5.74 -10.79
C ASP A 73 9.66 -6.28 -12.06
N LEU A 74 8.50 -6.96 -11.93
CA LEU A 74 7.75 -7.43 -13.08
C LEU A 74 7.07 -6.31 -13.86
N ALA A 75 6.85 -5.16 -13.23
CA ALA A 75 6.31 -3.97 -13.92
C ALA A 75 7.29 -3.39 -14.94
N GLU A 76 8.60 -3.71 -14.83
CA GLU A 76 9.59 -3.31 -15.82
C GLU A 76 9.58 -4.19 -17.09
N ASP A 77 8.84 -5.30 -17.10
CA ASP A 77 8.69 -6.16 -18.28
C ASP A 77 7.75 -5.50 -19.28
N ALA A 78 8.24 -5.24 -20.50
CA ALA A 78 7.47 -4.55 -21.54
C ALA A 78 6.13 -5.24 -21.88
N ASP A 79 6.07 -6.58 -21.81
CA ASP A 79 4.86 -7.35 -22.02
C ASP A 79 3.85 -7.25 -20.86
N LYS A 80 4.29 -6.82 -19.67
CA LYS A 80 3.44 -6.62 -18.48
C LYS A 80 2.92 -5.18 -18.36
N GLN A 81 3.65 -4.22 -18.91
CA GLN A 81 3.33 -2.78 -18.76
C GLN A 81 1.89 -2.41 -19.13
N PRO A 82 1.29 -2.94 -20.24
CA PRO A 82 -0.12 -2.65 -20.53
C PRO A 82 -1.06 -3.10 -19.41
N LYS A 83 -0.81 -4.27 -18.80
CA LYS A 83 -1.62 -4.78 -17.69
C LYS A 83 -1.41 -3.99 -16.40
N VAL A 84 -0.16 -3.61 -16.11
CA VAL A 84 0.17 -2.75 -14.96
C VAL A 84 -0.57 -1.43 -15.05
N ARG A 85 -0.53 -0.78 -16.22
CA ARG A 85 -1.27 0.46 -16.50
C ARG A 85 -2.78 0.27 -16.37
N ALA A 86 -3.33 -0.76 -17.00
CA ALA A 86 -4.77 -1.04 -16.95
C ALA A 86 -5.27 -1.19 -15.51
N ILE A 87 -4.49 -1.81 -14.61
CA ILE A 87 -4.86 -1.97 -13.19
C ILE A 87 -4.64 -0.67 -12.42
N ASN A 88 -3.43 -0.11 -12.45
CA ASN A 88 -3.06 0.99 -11.55
C ASN A 88 -3.59 2.35 -12.00
N VAL A 89 -3.78 2.57 -13.29
CA VAL A 89 -4.25 3.85 -13.84
C VAL A 89 -5.70 3.75 -14.31
N ASP A 90 -5.97 2.91 -15.31
CA ASP A 90 -7.27 2.89 -15.97
C ASP A 90 -8.36 2.37 -15.01
N GLY A 91 -8.10 1.29 -14.28
CA GLY A 91 -9.01 0.74 -13.26
C GLY A 91 -9.28 1.73 -12.11
N THR A 92 -8.25 2.47 -11.69
CA THR A 92 -8.42 3.55 -10.70
C THR A 92 -9.29 4.68 -11.27
N ALA A 93 -9.10 5.05 -12.55
CA ALA A 93 -9.91 6.06 -13.21
C ALA A 93 -11.38 5.64 -13.36
N HIS A 94 -11.66 4.35 -13.64
CA HIS A 94 -13.03 3.83 -13.70
C HIS A 94 -13.73 3.98 -12.33
N LEU A 95 -13.05 3.60 -11.25
CA LEU A 95 -13.58 3.78 -9.88
C LEU A 95 -13.81 5.26 -9.55
N ALA A 96 -12.84 6.13 -9.87
CA ALA A 96 -12.98 7.56 -9.62
C ALA A 96 -14.16 8.17 -10.39
N ALA A 97 -14.36 7.78 -11.65
CA ALA A 97 -15.51 8.21 -12.44
C ALA A 97 -16.85 7.73 -11.85
N ALA A 98 -16.91 6.48 -11.37
CA ALA A 98 -18.09 5.94 -10.73
C ALA A 98 -18.38 6.63 -9.38
N CYS A 99 -17.35 6.88 -8.57
CA CYS A 99 -17.48 7.66 -7.33
C CYS A 99 -18.01 9.07 -7.61
N LYS A 100 -17.50 9.74 -8.65
CA LYS A 100 -17.98 11.06 -9.07
C LYS A 100 -19.46 11.05 -9.44
N ALA A 101 -19.89 10.05 -10.21
CA ALA A 101 -21.29 9.92 -10.65
C ALA A 101 -22.25 9.72 -9.48
N GLN A 102 -21.81 9.14 -8.38
CA GLN A 102 -22.60 8.84 -7.17
C GLN A 102 -22.35 9.81 -6.00
N ASP A 103 -21.49 10.82 -6.18
CA ASP A 103 -21.05 11.74 -5.12
C ASP A 103 -20.44 11.04 -3.91
N CYS A 104 -19.79 9.89 -4.11
CA CYS A 104 -19.21 9.08 -3.05
C CYS A 104 -17.73 9.45 -2.81
N LYS A 105 -17.27 9.27 -1.56
CA LYS A 105 -15.85 9.48 -1.17
C LYS A 105 -14.97 8.39 -1.80
N MET A 106 -13.73 8.73 -2.14
CA MET A 106 -12.76 7.73 -2.56
C MET A 106 -11.45 7.86 -1.78
N MET A 107 -10.97 6.75 -1.24
CA MET A 107 -9.64 6.64 -0.67
C MET A 107 -8.77 5.76 -1.58
N TYR A 108 -7.63 6.30 -2.01
CA TYR A 108 -6.65 5.61 -2.86
C TYR A 108 -5.37 5.35 -2.09
N ILE A 109 -4.96 4.09 -2.04
CA ILE A 109 -3.70 3.69 -1.41
C ILE A 109 -2.58 3.81 -2.43
N SER A 110 -1.65 4.73 -2.17
CA SER A 110 -0.50 5.04 -3.01
C SER A 110 0.82 4.65 -2.33
N THR A 111 1.93 5.16 -2.81
CA THR A 111 3.28 4.73 -2.45
C THR A 111 4.25 5.91 -2.44
N ASP A 112 5.35 5.77 -1.70
CA ASP A 112 6.53 6.62 -1.76
C ASP A 112 7.22 6.62 -3.13
N TYR A 113 6.98 5.62 -3.98
CA TYR A 113 7.58 5.47 -5.31
C TYR A 113 7.13 6.53 -6.32
N VAL A 114 6.22 7.41 -5.96
CA VAL A 114 5.84 8.58 -6.79
C VAL A 114 6.94 9.67 -6.79
N PHE A 115 7.87 9.61 -5.84
CA PHE A 115 8.99 10.55 -5.70
C PHE A 115 10.28 9.99 -6.31
N ASN A 116 11.31 10.86 -6.47
CA ASN A 116 12.60 10.45 -7.04
C ASN A 116 13.49 9.63 -6.08
N GLY A 117 13.08 9.48 -4.83
CA GLY A 117 13.81 8.67 -3.84
C GLY A 117 15.19 9.20 -3.46
N GLN A 118 15.49 10.46 -3.73
CA GLN A 118 16.81 11.06 -3.43
C GLN A 118 16.75 11.92 -2.16
N GLY A 119 17.94 12.25 -1.64
CA GLY A 119 18.06 13.10 -0.45
C GLY A 119 17.87 12.33 0.85
N GLN A 120 17.69 13.09 1.95
CA GLN A 120 17.52 12.55 3.30
C GLN A 120 16.35 13.17 4.06
N THR A 121 15.75 14.23 3.51
CA THR A 121 14.60 14.89 4.10
C THR A 121 13.34 14.07 3.84
N PRO A 122 12.48 13.87 4.85
CA PRO A 122 11.20 13.22 4.65
C PRO A 122 10.32 13.97 3.65
N TRP A 123 9.70 13.22 2.74
CA TRP A 123 8.75 13.76 1.77
C TRP A 123 7.50 14.29 2.48
N GLN A 124 7.07 15.49 2.10
CA GLN A 124 5.84 16.08 2.62
C GLN A 124 4.61 15.56 1.88
N PRO A 125 3.45 15.37 2.54
CA PRO A 125 2.24 14.87 1.88
C PRO A 125 1.78 15.72 0.69
N ASP A 126 1.92 17.03 0.79
CA ASP A 126 1.49 17.98 -0.25
C ASP A 126 2.58 18.29 -1.29
N CYS A 127 3.75 17.62 -1.20
CA CYS A 127 4.80 17.71 -2.21
C CYS A 127 4.32 17.14 -3.54
N LYS A 128 4.53 17.91 -4.61
CA LYS A 128 4.17 17.55 -5.99
C LYS A 128 5.39 17.44 -6.91
N ASP A 129 6.58 17.36 -6.34
CA ASP A 129 7.81 17.11 -7.10
C ASP A 129 7.94 15.62 -7.42
N TYR A 130 7.08 15.19 -8.35
CA TYR A 130 6.96 13.79 -8.73
C TYR A 130 8.00 13.42 -9.77
N GLN A 131 8.82 12.42 -9.47
CA GLN A 131 9.81 11.87 -10.38
C GLN A 131 9.98 10.36 -10.11
N PRO A 132 8.99 9.53 -10.43
CA PRO A 132 9.07 8.09 -10.16
C PRO A 132 10.25 7.45 -10.88
N LEU A 133 10.93 6.52 -10.20
CA LEU A 133 12.14 5.87 -10.69
C LEU A 133 11.88 4.63 -11.54
N ASN A 134 10.65 4.12 -11.54
CA ASN A 134 10.28 2.87 -12.18
C ASN A 134 8.82 2.89 -12.65
N TYR A 135 8.47 1.96 -13.51
CA TYR A 135 7.13 1.92 -14.13
C TYR A 135 6.01 1.69 -13.09
N TYR A 136 6.27 0.94 -12.03
CA TYR A 136 5.31 0.82 -10.93
C TYR A 136 4.99 2.19 -10.32
N GLY A 137 6.00 2.97 -9.98
CA GLY A 137 5.84 4.32 -9.44
C GLY A 137 5.10 5.26 -10.41
N GLU A 138 5.43 5.21 -11.71
CA GLU A 138 4.73 5.99 -12.75
C GLU A 138 3.24 5.66 -12.80
N THR A 139 2.88 4.38 -12.77
CA THR A 139 1.48 3.97 -12.84
C THR A 139 0.72 4.25 -11.54
N LYS A 140 1.37 4.18 -10.38
CA LYS A 140 0.77 4.58 -9.10
C LYS A 140 0.50 6.09 -9.06
N LEU A 141 1.44 6.89 -9.58
CA LEU A 141 1.24 8.34 -9.76
C LEU A 141 0.08 8.61 -10.73
N GLY A 142 0.00 7.87 -11.83
CA GLY A 142 -1.13 7.96 -12.77
C GLY A 142 -2.47 7.74 -12.06
N GLY A 143 -2.55 6.80 -11.13
CA GLY A 143 -3.72 6.56 -10.27
C GLY A 143 -4.02 7.75 -9.34
N GLU A 144 -3.01 8.33 -8.67
CA GLU A 144 -3.21 9.55 -7.85
C GLU A 144 -3.82 10.70 -8.68
N LEU A 145 -3.27 10.92 -9.87
CA LEU A 145 -3.74 11.99 -10.77
C LEU A 145 -5.17 11.72 -11.28
N ALA A 146 -5.51 10.46 -11.57
CA ALA A 146 -6.86 10.08 -11.96
C ALA A 146 -7.87 10.40 -10.85
N VAL A 147 -7.55 10.10 -9.61
CA VAL A 147 -8.41 10.39 -8.44
C VAL A 147 -8.53 11.89 -8.20
N SER A 148 -7.39 12.59 -8.06
CA SER A 148 -7.38 14.01 -7.68
C SER A 148 -7.92 14.95 -8.76
N SER A 149 -7.89 14.54 -10.04
CA SER A 149 -8.50 15.31 -11.13
C SER A 149 -10.01 15.09 -11.27
N ALA A 150 -10.51 13.94 -10.81
CA ALA A 150 -11.92 13.58 -10.94
C ALA A 150 -12.77 14.00 -9.76
N LEU A 151 -12.21 13.99 -8.54
CA LEU A 151 -12.94 14.08 -7.28
C LEU A 151 -12.45 15.25 -6.41
N GLU A 152 -13.35 15.79 -5.60
CA GLU A 152 -13.04 16.69 -4.49
C GLU A 152 -13.01 15.93 -3.15
N LYS A 153 -13.87 14.91 -3.00
CA LYS A 153 -14.00 14.08 -1.80
C LYS A 153 -13.06 12.87 -1.86
N TYR A 154 -11.73 13.12 -1.77
CA TYR A 154 -10.75 12.04 -1.86
C TYR A 154 -9.70 12.08 -0.76
N PHE A 155 -9.21 10.89 -0.43
CA PHE A 155 -7.98 10.68 0.33
C PHE A 155 -6.97 9.96 -0.57
N ILE A 156 -5.76 10.46 -0.67
CA ILE A 156 -4.61 9.76 -1.25
C ILE A 156 -3.64 9.49 -0.13
N VAL A 157 -3.49 8.22 0.23
CA VAL A 157 -2.66 7.79 1.36
C VAL A 157 -1.44 7.06 0.82
N ARG A 158 -0.26 7.70 0.90
CA ARG A 158 1.01 7.08 0.51
C ARG A 158 1.59 6.32 1.69
N ILE A 159 1.98 5.11 1.41
CA ILE A 159 2.54 4.16 2.36
C ILE A 159 3.87 3.61 1.83
N ALA A 160 4.66 2.99 2.72
CA ALA A 160 5.91 2.34 2.35
C ALA A 160 6.06 1.04 3.15
N TRP A 161 6.80 0.06 2.61
CA TRP A 161 7.27 -1.15 3.32
C TRP A 161 6.16 -1.93 4.04
N VAL A 162 5.12 -2.24 3.31
CA VAL A 162 3.90 -2.86 3.86
C VAL A 162 4.15 -4.30 4.29
N PHE A 163 3.74 -4.64 5.50
CA PHE A 163 3.72 -5.99 6.02
C PHE A 163 2.42 -6.28 6.79
N GLY A 164 2.11 -7.55 6.95
CA GLY A 164 0.92 -8.00 7.67
C GLY A 164 0.83 -9.51 7.74
N LEU A 165 -0.20 -10.00 8.41
CA LEU A 165 -0.43 -11.44 8.56
C LEU A 165 -0.79 -12.10 7.22
N ASN A 166 -1.43 -11.35 6.32
CA ASN A 166 -1.91 -11.86 5.04
C ASN A 166 -0.93 -11.57 3.90
N GLY A 167 -0.86 -12.46 2.92
CA GLY A 167 -0.02 -12.30 1.74
C GLY A 167 1.49 -12.44 2.00
N LYS A 168 2.28 -12.12 0.98
CA LYS A 168 3.74 -12.14 1.01
C LYS A 168 4.28 -10.78 1.46
N ASN A 169 5.32 -10.76 2.27
CA ASN A 169 6.00 -9.54 2.70
C ASN A 169 7.43 -9.82 3.14
N PHE A 170 8.19 -8.76 3.42
CA PHE A 170 9.59 -8.85 3.78
C PHE A 170 9.83 -9.67 5.06
N ILE A 171 9.01 -9.49 6.10
CA ILE A 171 9.14 -10.24 7.36
C ILE A 171 9.05 -11.75 7.10
N LYS A 172 8.00 -12.19 6.38
CA LYS A 172 7.81 -13.60 6.06
C LYS A 172 8.96 -14.15 5.22
N THR A 173 9.48 -13.36 4.29
CA THR A 173 10.64 -13.74 3.48
C THR A 173 11.87 -13.91 4.36
N MET A 174 12.18 -12.98 5.26
CA MET A 174 13.32 -13.08 6.18
C MET A 174 13.18 -14.30 7.10
N LEU A 175 12.01 -14.51 7.71
CA LEU A 175 11.76 -15.68 8.57
C LEU A 175 11.94 -17.00 7.81
N GLN A 176 11.54 -17.07 6.55
CA GLN A 176 11.74 -18.28 5.74
C GLN A 176 13.22 -18.50 5.39
N LEU A 177 13.92 -17.43 4.99
CA LEU A 177 15.35 -17.49 4.69
C LEU A 177 16.17 -17.84 5.94
N GLY A 178 15.83 -17.29 7.10
CA GLY A 178 16.51 -17.55 8.36
C GLY A 178 16.40 -19.00 8.86
N LYS A 179 15.49 -19.80 8.32
CA LYS A 179 15.42 -21.25 8.60
C LYS A 179 16.44 -22.08 7.81
N THR A 180 16.98 -21.53 6.75
CA THR A 180 17.81 -22.26 5.79
C THR A 180 19.18 -21.64 5.53
N HIS A 181 19.41 -20.43 6.04
CA HIS A 181 20.65 -19.66 5.83
C HIS A 181 21.15 -19.10 7.16
N ASP A 182 22.41 -19.33 7.45
CA ASP A 182 23.07 -18.77 8.64
C ASP A 182 23.57 -17.33 8.39
N LYS A 183 23.62 -16.91 7.11
CA LYS A 183 24.11 -15.61 6.68
C LYS A 183 23.32 -15.04 5.51
N LEU A 184 22.95 -13.76 5.60
CA LEU A 184 22.23 -13.04 4.55
C LEU A 184 22.86 -11.66 4.29
N ARG A 185 22.73 -11.17 3.06
CA ARG A 185 23.11 -9.82 2.65
C ARG A 185 21.85 -8.98 2.51
N VAL A 186 21.77 -7.84 3.18
CA VAL A 186 20.58 -6.97 3.13
C VAL A 186 21.00 -5.51 2.92
N VAL A 187 20.24 -4.81 2.09
CA VAL A 187 20.52 -3.42 1.69
C VAL A 187 20.41 -2.48 2.89
N CYS A 188 21.42 -1.60 3.06
CA CYS A 188 21.50 -0.67 4.19
C CYS A 188 21.40 0.82 3.80
N ASP A 189 21.36 1.14 2.52
CA ASP A 189 21.30 2.51 1.99
C ASP A 189 19.92 2.94 1.44
N GLN A 190 18.90 2.10 1.61
CA GLN A 190 17.50 2.43 1.37
C GLN A 190 16.82 2.61 2.73
N ILE A 191 16.31 3.81 2.98
CA ILE A 191 15.81 4.22 4.30
C ILE A 191 14.33 4.59 4.23
N GLY A 192 13.54 4.00 5.11
CA GLY A 192 12.09 4.23 5.20
C GLY A 192 11.54 3.81 6.56
N THR A 193 10.25 3.55 6.63
CA THR A 193 9.58 3.02 7.82
C THR A 193 8.60 1.91 7.42
N PRO A 194 8.57 0.77 8.13
CA PRO A 194 7.59 -0.28 7.92
C PRO A 194 6.15 0.18 8.18
N THR A 195 5.19 -0.45 7.50
CA THR A 195 3.76 -0.19 7.68
C THR A 195 3.01 -1.49 7.93
N TYR A 196 2.46 -1.64 9.13
CA TYR A 196 1.64 -2.79 9.50
C TYR A 196 0.20 -2.60 9.03
N THR A 197 -0.31 -3.55 8.26
CA THR A 197 -1.62 -3.42 7.61
C THR A 197 -2.80 -3.32 8.58
N LEU A 198 -2.72 -3.94 9.75
CA LEU A 198 -3.78 -3.87 10.76
C LEU A 198 -3.86 -2.47 11.39
N ASP A 199 -2.71 -1.86 11.72
CA ASP A 199 -2.66 -0.49 12.24
C ASP A 199 -3.12 0.50 11.19
N LEU A 200 -2.66 0.30 9.94
CA LEU A 200 -3.09 1.12 8.81
C LEU A 200 -4.60 1.02 8.59
N ALA A 201 -5.19 -0.18 8.63
CA ALA A 201 -6.62 -0.37 8.44
C ALA A 201 -7.46 0.43 9.46
N ARG A 202 -7.03 0.52 10.71
CA ARG A 202 -7.66 1.35 11.74
C ARG A 202 -7.63 2.82 11.37
N LEU A 203 -6.46 3.33 10.95
CA LEU A 203 -6.33 4.73 10.51
C LEU A 203 -7.19 5.01 9.27
N LEU A 204 -7.20 4.13 8.28
CA LEU A 204 -8.02 4.31 7.07
C LEU A 204 -9.51 4.36 7.40
N ALA A 205 -9.97 3.59 8.38
CA ALA A 205 -11.34 3.65 8.86
C ALA A 205 -11.64 4.99 9.58
N ASP A 206 -10.71 5.49 10.43
CA ASP A 206 -10.85 6.83 11.03
C ASP A 206 -10.92 7.93 9.96
N MET A 207 -10.09 7.83 8.94
CA MET A 207 -10.03 8.83 7.87
C MET A 207 -11.31 8.83 7.03
N ILE A 208 -11.82 7.66 6.62
CA ILE A 208 -12.98 7.56 5.73
C ILE A 208 -14.28 8.05 6.41
N GLU A 209 -14.35 7.97 7.73
CA GLU A 209 -15.45 8.51 8.54
C GLU A 209 -15.44 10.06 8.60
N SER A 210 -14.33 10.69 8.19
CA SER A 210 -14.14 12.14 8.21
C SER A 210 -14.34 12.78 6.83
N ASP A 211 -14.30 14.12 6.79
CA ASP A 211 -14.27 14.93 5.55
C ASP A 211 -12.94 15.69 5.40
N LYS A 212 -11.87 15.19 6.04
CA LYS A 212 -10.53 15.80 6.01
C LYS A 212 -9.73 15.33 4.81
N TYR A 213 -10.27 15.63 3.63
CA TYR A 213 -9.75 15.18 2.33
C TYR A 213 -8.32 15.64 2.04
N GLY A 214 -7.70 15.01 1.04
CA GLY A 214 -6.40 15.38 0.50
C GLY A 214 -5.34 14.28 0.58
N TYR A 215 -4.09 14.70 0.46
CA TYR A 215 -2.91 13.82 0.48
C TYR A 215 -2.43 13.60 1.91
N TYR A 216 -2.11 12.35 2.24
CA TYR A 216 -1.55 11.93 3.52
C TYR A 216 -0.43 10.92 3.33
N HIS A 217 0.48 10.88 4.29
CA HIS A 217 1.46 9.82 4.44
C HIS A 217 1.14 9.02 5.69
N ALA A 218 1.21 7.68 5.58
CA ALA A 218 0.89 6.78 6.69
C ALA A 218 1.85 5.59 6.72
N THR A 219 2.78 5.60 7.66
CA THR A 219 3.62 4.47 8.07
C THR A 219 3.57 4.37 9.58
N ASN A 220 4.01 3.26 10.16
CA ASN A 220 4.15 3.19 11.61
C ASN A 220 5.16 4.23 12.12
N GLU A 221 5.10 4.55 13.41
CA GLU A 221 6.12 5.35 14.09
C GLU A 221 7.36 4.49 14.41
N GLY A 222 8.34 5.02 15.13
CA GLY A 222 9.57 4.30 15.51
C GLY A 222 10.79 4.71 14.67
N GLY A 223 10.68 5.83 13.92
CA GLY A 223 11.79 6.44 13.17
C GLY A 223 12.00 5.82 11.78
N TYR A 224 13.11 6.23 11.17
CA TYR A 224 13.52 5.80 9.83
C TYR A 224 14.66 4.80 9.95
N ILE A 225 14.52 3.65 9.29
CA ILE A 225 15.45 2.53 9.33
C ILE A 225 15.80 2.05 7.92
N SER A 226 16.89 1.29 7.80
CA SER A 226 17.24 0.56 6.58
C SER A 226 16.58 -0.83 6.55
N TRP A 227 16.52 -1.45 5.35
CA TRP A 227 16.12 -2.85 5.23
C TRP A 227 17.03 -3.78 6.06
N TYR A 228 18.34 -3.44 6.16
CA TYR A 228 19.30 -4.15 7.01
C TYR A 228 18.87 -4.12 8.47
N GLU A 229 18.59 -2.94 9.03
CA GLU A 229 18.14 -2.80 10.41
C GLU A 229 16.81 -3.53 10.65
N PHE A 230 15.89 -3.46 9.69
CA PHE A 230 14.63 -4.20 9.75
C PHE A 230 14.85 -5.71 9.80
N ALA A 231 15.74 -6.26 8.95
CA ALA A 231 16.07 -7.67 8.96
C ALA A 231 16.72 -8.11 10.29
N CYS A 232 17.65 -7.31 10.82
CA CYS A 232 18.28 -7.57 12.13
C CYS A 232 17.24 -7.66 13.24
N GLU A 233 16.28 -6.74 13.28
CA GLU A 233 15.22 -6.75 14.31
C GLU A 233 14.27 -7.94 14.14
N ILE A 234 13.92 -8.32 12.91
CA ILE A 234 13.11 -9.52 12.64
C ILE A 234 13.79 -10.76 13.21
N PHE A 235 15.08 -10.97 12.93
CA PHE A 235 15.82 -12.14 13.43
C PHE A 235 16.00 -12.10 14.94
N ARG A 236 16.26 -10.93 15.52
CA ARG A 236 16.34 -10.75 16.96
C ARG A 236 15.05 -11.17 17.65
N GLN A 237 13.88 -10.69 17.18
CA GLN A 237 12.59 -11.04 17.77
C GLN A 237 12.23 -12.51 17.55
N ALA A 238 12.60 -13.08 16.41
CA ALA A 238 12.35 -14.48 16.11
C ALA A 238 13.30 -15.45 16.84
N GLY A 239 14.35 -14.96 17.54
CA GLY A 239 15.36 -15.80 18.18
C GLY A 239 16.20 -16.61 17.18
N LEU A 240 16.34 -16.13 15.94
CA LEU A 240 17.09 -16.80 14.88
C LEU A 240 18.52 -16.23 14.80
N PRO A 241 19.58 -17.08 14.94
CA PRO A 241 20.97 -16.63 14.97
C PRO A 241 21.54 -16.39 13.56
N VAL A 242 20.84 -15.60 12.73
CA VAL A 242 21.27 -15.28 11.37
C VAL A 242 22.22 -14.10 11.38
N GLN A 243 23.39 -14.24 10.78
CA GLN A 243 24.29 -13.12 10.51
C GLN A 243 23.76 -12.30 9.33
N VAL A 244 23.53 -11.01 9.53
CA VAL A 244 23.11 -10.11 8.46
C VAL A 244 24.27 -9.18 8.11
N ASP A 245 24.73 -9.23 6.85
CA ASP A 245 25.75 -8.31 6.32
C ASP A 245 25.04 -7.11 5.67
N ALA A 246 25.38 -5.93 6.13
CA ALA A 246 24.96 -4.68 5.50
C ALA A 246 25.66 -4.50 4.15
N VAL A 247 24.89 -4.28 3.10
CA VAL A 247 25.43 -4.00 1.74
C VAL A 247 24.72 -2.80 1.14
N THR A 248 25.39 -2.09 0.25
CA THR A 248 24.75 -1.03 -0.53
C THR A 248 23.88 -1.61 -1.63
N THR A 249 22.96 -0.80 -2.17
CA THR A 249 22.14 -1.17 -3.33
C THR A 249 23.04 -1.57 -4.52
N ALA A 250 24.14 -0.87 -4.74
CA ALA A 250 25.10 -1.19 -5.80
C ALA A 250 25.78 -2.55 -5.60
N GLU A 251 26.16 -2.88 -4.38
CA GLU A 251 26.77 -4.19 -4.04
C GLU A 251 25.75 -5.33 -4.08
N TYR A 252 24.49 -5.04 -3.80
CA TYR A 252 23.42 -6.05 -3.87
C TYR A 252 23.10 -6.46 -5.30
N GLY A 253 22.96 -5.51 -6.21
CA GLY A 253 22.96 -5.68 -7.68
C GLY A 253 21.80 -6.47 -8.29
N ALA A 254 20.84 -6.96 -7.51
CA ALA A 254 19.85 -7.94 -7.96
C ALA A 254 18.48 -7.37 -8.36
N SER A 255 18.30 -6.06 -8.31
CA SER A 255 16.98 -5.43 -8.55
C SER A 255 16.82 -4.99 -9.99
N LYS A 256 15.75 -5.42 -10.67
CA LYS A 256 15.45 -4.97 -12.04
C LYS A 256 14.92 -3.53 -12.04
N ALA A 257 14.00 -3.22 -11.14
CA ALA A 257 13.50 -1.88 -10.97
C ALA A 257 14.40 -1.07 -10.02
N ALA A 258 14.64 0.21 -10.33
CA ALA A 258 15.30 1.13 -9.43
C ALA A 258 14.48 1.32 -8.16
N ARG A 259 15.12 1.26 -7.01
CA ARG A 259 14.48 1.46 -5.69
C ARG A 259 14.87 2.81 -5.10
N PRO A 260 13.96 3.50 -4.40
CA PRO A 260 14.30 4.76 -3.75
C PRO A 260 15.27 4.55 -2.59
N PHE A 261 16.31 5.39 -2.52
CA PHE A 261 17.18 5.49 -1.34
C PHE A 261 16.46 6.18 -0.18
N ASN A 262 15.57 7.13 -0.49
CA ASN A 262 14.81 7.90 0.46
C ASN A 262 13.31 7.59 0.33
N SER A 263 12.83 6.69 1.18
CA SER A 263 11.42 6.35 1.40
C SER A 263 10.88 6.96 2.70
N ARG A 264 11.52 8.00 3.23
CA ARG A 264 11.06 8.69 4.43
C ARG A 264 9.83 9.51 4.09
N LEU A 265 8.75 9.27 4.81
CA LEU A 265 7.47 9.97 4.64
C LEU A 265 7.17 10.79 5.90
N ASP A 266 6.96 12.10 5.75
CA ASP A 266 6.47 12.93 6.84
C ASP A 266 4.99 12.63 7.11
N LYS A 267 4.63 12.40 8.36
CA LYS A 267 3.30 11.99 8.81
C LYS A 267 2.63 13.03 9.70
N SER A 268 3.25 14.19 9.91
CA SER A 268 2.76 15.23 10.82
C SER A 268 1.33 15.66 10.53
N LYS A 269 0.95 15.66 9.25
CA LYS A 269 -0.40 16.00 8.78
C LYS A 269 -1.50 15.12 9.37
N LEU A 270 -1.20 13.88 9.77
CA LEU A 270 -2.17 13.02 10.46
C LEU A 270 -2.59 13.66 11.79
N ALA A 271 -1.63 13.97 12.65
CA ALA A 271 -1.88 14.59 13.95
C ALA A 271 -2.48 16.01 13.83
N GLU A 272 -2.00 16.82 12.87
CA GLU A 272 -2.53 18.15 12.57
C GLU A 272 -4.03 18.11 12.21
N ASN A 273 -4.48 17.04 11.60
CA ASN A 273 -5.88 16.81 11.26
C ASN A 273 -6.62 15.97 12.33
N GLY A 274 -6.00 15.71 13.50
CA GLY A 274 -6.61 15.01 14.62
C GLY A 274 -6.75 13.51 14.44
N PHE A 275 -6.01 12.91 13.50
CA PHE A 275 -5.89 11.46 13.40
C PHE A 275 -4.79 10.96 14.32
N THR A 276 -5.02 9.80 14.94
CA THR A 276 -4.01 9.15 15.77
C THR A 276 -2.93 8.53 14.87
N PRO A 277 -1.65 8.90 15.03
CA PRO A 277 -0.55 8.22 14.33
C PRO A 277 -0.54 6.71 14.60
N LEU A 278 0.04 5.94 13.68
CA LEU A 278 0.20 4.51 13.89
C LEU A 278 1.20 4.26 15.04
N PRO A 279 1.11 3.11 15.75
CA PRO A 279 2.08 2.73 16.78
C PRO A 279 3.51 2.58 16.23
N ASP A 280 4.48 2.39 17.15
CA ASP A 280 5.85 2.01 16.76
C ASP A 280 5.82 0.67 15.99
N TRP A 281 6.64 0.55 14.95
CA TRP A 281 6.68 -0.62 14.06
C TRP A 281 7.26 -1.88 14.74
N LYS A 282 7.96 -1.74 15.89
CA LYS A 282 8.58 -2.84 16.66
C LYS A 282 7.54 -3.69 17.45
#